data_cd253b779c94801f08436ce0223c8910
#
_entry.id   cd253b779c94801f08436ce0223c8910
#
_cell.length_a   1.000
_cell.length_b   1.000
_cell.length_c   1.000
_cell.angle_alpha   90.00
_cell.angle_beta   90.00
_cell.angle_gamma   90.00
#
_symmetry.space_group_name_H-M   'P 1'
#
loop_
_entity.id
_entity.type
_entity.pdbx_description
1 polymer ?
#
loop_
_entity_poly.entity_id
_entity_poly.type
_entity_poly.pdbx_seq_one_letter_code
_entity_poly.pdbx_strand_id
1 'polypeptide(L)'
;MKILLATDGSKYAQKALDFIVMHPKLLDVQAELLVIHVQIPLPTGFNLIMGFDRALELHDIEAKKIFAPVKKFLEKNAVKYRCLSAIGPIVKEIVDAAKNEHVHLILMGTHGRDLVGRALMGSVAQRVVANSTVPVLLVK
;
A
#
# COMPACT_ATOMS: atom_id res chain seq x y z
N MET A 1 -6.80 -17.08 -3.15
CA MET A 1 -7.37 -15.72 -2.89
C MET A 1 -6.32 -14.68 -3.23
N LYS A 2 -6.68 -13.52 -3.83
CA LYS A 2 -5.74 -12.43 -4.13
C LYS A 2 -6.00 -11.26 -3.17
N ILE A 3 -4.98 -10.80 -2.47
CA ILE A 3 -5.07 -9.75 -1.45
C ILE A 3 -4.19 -8.58 -1.86
N LEU A 4 -4.72 -7.36 -1.80
CA LEU A 4 -3.95 -6.12 -1.98
C LEU A 4 -3.66 -5.50 -0.60
N LEU A 5 -2.40 -5.45 -0.22
CA LEU A 5 -1.95 -4.77 0.99
C LEU A 5 -1.42 -3.38 0.62
N ALA A 6 -2.09 -2.34 1.12
CA ALA A 6 -1.63 -0.96 0.95
C ALA A 6 -0.66 -0.57 2.07
N THR A 7 0.52 -0.09 1.68
CA THR A 7 1.57 0.32 2.62
C THR A 7 2.11 1.72 2.32
N ASP A 8 2.31 2.49 3.37
CA ASP A 8 3.00 3.78 3.37
C ASP A 8 4.28 3.76 4.23
N GLY A 9 4.64 2.59 4.74
CA GLY A 9 5.75 2.40 5.67
C GLY A 9 5.46 2.81 7.11
N SER A 10 4.21 3.15 7.45
CA SER A 10 3.81 3.49 8.82
C SER A 10 3.76 2.26 9.73
N LYS A 11 3.73 2.51 11.05
CA LYS A 11 3.53 1.43 12.04
C LYS A 11 2.20 0.69 11.88
N TYR A 12 1.17 1.33 11.34
CA TYR A 12 -0.12 0.69 11.07
C TYR A 12 -0.08 -0.17 9.82
N ALA A 13 0.67 0.24 8.79
CA ALA A 13 0.95 -0.62 7.65
C ALA A 13 1.77 -1.86 8.07
N GLN A 14 2.71 -1.71 9.01
CA GLN A 14 3.43 -2.86 9.58
C GLN A 14 2.49 -3.80 10.33
N LYS A 15 1.54 -3.29 11.12
CA LYS A 15 0.52 -4.15 11.77
C LYS A 15 -0.33 -4.93 10.77
N ALA A 16 -0.64 -4.35 9.62
CA ALA A 16 -1.34 -5.07 8.56
C ALA A 16 -0.47 -6.20 7.95
N LEU A 17 0.84 -5.98 7.81
CA LEU A 17 1.79 -7.02 7.43
C LEU A 17 1.89 -8.13 8.48
N ASP A 18 2.00 -7.76 9.76
CA ASP A 18 2.03 -8.72 10.87
C ASP A 18 0.75 -9.57 10.88
N PHE A 19 -0.39 -8.93 10.68
CA PHE A 19 -1.69 -9.60 10.62
C PHE A 19 -1.72 -10.70 9.54
N ILE A 20 -1.24 -10.41 8.32
CA ILE A 20 -1.27 -11.39 7.23
C ILE A 20 -0.36 -12.59 7.52
N VAL A 21 0.79 -12.36 8.14
CA VAL A 21 1.73 -13.43 8.53
C VAL A 21 1.18 -14.28 9.67
N MET A 22 0.48 -13.66 10.63
CA MET A 22 -0.16 -14.38 11.74
C MET A 22 -1.39 -15.20 11.32
N HIS A 23 -1.93 -14.93 10.12
CA HIS A 23 -3.11 -15.61 9.60
C HIS A 23 -2.80 -16.32 8.27
N PRO A 24 -1.92 -17.34 8.28
CA PRO A 24 -1.44 -18.01 7.05
C PRO A 24 -2.57 -18.66 6.23
N LYS A 25 -3.73 -18.93 6.84
CA LYS A 25 -4.91 -19.42 6.11
C LYS A 25 -5.47 -18.42 5.10
N LEU A 26 -5.17 -17.13 5.25
CA LEU A 26 -5.50 -16.09 4.27
C LEU A 26 -4.58 -16.16 3.05
N LEU A 27 -3.39 -16.75 3.23
CA LEU A 27 -2.37 -16.95 2.22
C LEU A 27 -2.22 -18.47 1.95
N ASP A 28 -3.29 -19.12 1.51
CA ASP A 28 -3.22 -20.51 1.08
C ASP A 28 -2.27 -20.69 -0.12
N VAL A 29 -2.03 -21.94 -0.54
CA VAL A 29 -1.07 -22.29 -1.61
C VAL A 29 -1.33 -21.52 -2.92
N GLN A 30 -2.57 -21.10 -3.15
CA GLN A 30 -3.00 -20.37 -4.35
C GLN A 30 -3.20 -18.88 -4.10
N ALA A 31 -2.93 -18.39 -2.89
CA ALA A 31 -3.08 -16.98 -2.59
C ALA A 31 -1.93 -16.15 -3.17
N GLU A 32 -2.26 -14.98 -3.69
CA GLU A 32 -1.31 -13.98 -4.18
C GLU A 32 -1.42 -12.72 -3.31
N LEU A 33 -0.29 -12.31 -2.72
CA LEU A 33 -0.19 -11.05 -2.00
C LEU A 33 0.41 -9.98 -2.91
N LEU A 34 -0.37 -8.94 -3.18
CA LEU A 34 0.10 -7.72 -3.82
C LEU A 34 0.35 -6.66 -2.76
N VAL A 35 1.52 -6.06 -2.77
CA VAL A 35 1.84 -4.93 -1.87
C VAL A 35 1.91 -3.67 -2.70
N ILE A 36 1.01 -2.73 -2.47
CA ILE A 36 0.99 -1.45 -3.18
C ILE A 36 1.51 -0.32 -2.30
N HIS A 37 2.38 0.50 -2.88
CA HIS A 37 2.76 1.81 -2.38
C HIS A 37 2.40 2.88 -3.41
N VAL A 38 1.66 3.90 -2.97
CA VAL A 38 1.23 5.02 -3.83
C VAL A 38 1.88 6.30 -3.37
N GLN A 39 2.46 7.02 -4.29
CA GLN A 39 3.09 8.32 -4.07
C GLN A 39 2.27 9.43 -4.72
N ILE A 40 2.19 10.56 -4.03
CA ILE A 40 1.62 11.79 -4.61
C ILE A 40 2.60 12.32 -5.65
N PRO A 41 2.13 12.77 -6.83
CA PRO A 41 2.98 13.41 -7.81
C PRO A 41 3.74 14.60 -7.22
N LEU A 42 5.00 14.78 -7.62
CA LEU A 42 5.76 15.96 -7.26
C LEU A 42 5.10 17.22 -7.85
N PRO A 43 5.21 18.39 -7.18
CA PRO A 43 4.65 19.62 -7.68
C PRO A 43 5.10 19.92 -9.12
N THR A 44 4.21 20.46 -9.95
CA THR A 44 4.47 20.71 -11.37
C THR A 44 5.72 21.58 -11.60
N GLY A 45 5.95 22.56 -10.72
CA GLY A 45 7.15 23.40 -10.77
C GLY A 45 8.45 22.65 -10.55
N PHE A 46 8.43 21.55 -9.78
CA PHE A 46 9.60 20.70 -9.58
C PHE A 46 10.03 20.00 -10.87
N ASN A 47 9.06 19.46 -11.62
CA ASN A 47 9.32 18.78 -12.89
C ASN A 47 9.88 19.72 -13.96
N LEU A 48 9.47 21.00 -13.92
CA LEU A 48 9.99 22.03 -14.84
C LEU A 48 11.44 22.40 -14.54
N ILE A 49 11.85 22.38 -13.28
CA ILE A 49 13.19 22.77 -12.83
C ILE A 49 14.16 21.58 -12.93
N MET A 50 13.76 20.41 -12.46
CA MET A 50 14.63 19.24 -12.32
C MET A 50 14.52 18.23 -13.46
N GLY A 51 13.50 18.35 -14.32
CA GLY A 51 13.20 17.40 -15.41
C GLY A 51 12.39 16.18 -14.95
N PHE A 52 11.65 15.60 -15.90
CA PHE A 52 10.79 14.42 -15.63
C PHE A 52 11.58 13.19 -15.21
N ASP A 53 12.74 12.94 -15.82
CA ASP A 53 13.57 11.77 -15.50
C ASP A 53 14.04 11.81 -14.06
N ARG A 54 14.43 12.98 -13.57
CA ARG A 54 14.83 13.16 -12.17
C ARG A 54 13.67 12.97 -11.20
N ALA A 55 12.47 13.43 -11.57
CA ALA A 55 11.27 13.21 -10.77
C ALA A 55 10.92 11.72 -10.66
N LEU A 56 10.99 10.97 -11.76
CA LEU A 56 10.77 9.52 -11.76
C LEU A 56 11.81 8.78 -10.94
N GLU A 57 13.09 9.17 -11.04
CA GLU A 57 14.17 8.61 -10.22
C GLU A 57 13.91 8.80 -8.70
N LEU A 58 13.45 9.98 -8.29
CA LEU A 58 13.12 10.24 -6.89
C LEU A 58 11.94 9.39 -6.40
N HIS A 59 10.92 9.21 -7.24
CA HIS A 59 9.81 8.31 -6.93
C HIS A 59 10.28 6.86 -6.79
N ASP A 60 11.17 6.40 -7.65
CA ASP A 60 11.73 5.05 -7.58
C ASP A 60 12.57 4.84 -6.30
N ILE A 61 13.39 5.82 -5.94
CA ILE A 61 14.18 5.80 -4.69
C ILE A 61 13.26 5.70 -3.47
N GLU A 62 12.21 6.51 -3.41
CA GLU A 62 11.27 6.49 -2.28
C GLU A 62 10.49 5.16 -2.23
N ALA A 63 10.01 4.64 -3.36
CA ALA A 63 9.35 3.36 -3.43
C ALA A 63 10.26 2.22 -2.94
N LYS A 64 11.51 2.19 -3.37
CA LYS A 64 12.51 1.20 -2.91
C LYS A 64 12.72 1.27 -1.40
N LYS A 65 12.79 2.48 -0.84
CA LYS A 65 12.94 2.71 0.59
C LYS A 65 11.76 2.17 1.41
N ILE A 66 10.53 2.35 0.91
CA ILE A 66 9.33 1.82 1.55
C ILE A 66 9.24 0.30 1.40
N PHE A 67 9.56 -0.24 0.23
CA PHE A 67 9.47 -1.67 -0.01
C PHE A 67 10.59 -2.50 0.64
N ALA A 68 11.77 -1.94 0.88
CA ALA A 68 12.91 -2.71 1.40
C ALA A 68 12.60 -3.44 2.73
N PRO A 69 12.07 -2.78 3.78
CA PRO A 69 11.70 -3.47 5.02
C PRO A 69 10.54 -4.45 4.83
N VAL A 70 9.58 -4.15 3.96
CA VAL A 70 8.43 -5.01 3.66
C VAL A 70 8.88 -6.30 2.99
N LYS A 71 9.74 -6.21 1.97
CA LYS A 71 10.33 -7.35 1.28
C LYS A 71 11.07 -8.25 2.25
N LYS A 72 11.99 -7.67 3.03
CA LYS A 72 12.76 -8.40 4.04
C LYS A 72 11.85 -9.15 5.04
N PHE A 73 10.76 -8.50 5.46
CA PHE A 73 9.80 -9.10 6.39
C PHE A 73 9.04 -10.27 5.75
N LEU A 74 8.53 -10.10 4.53
CA LEU A 74 7.77 -11.14 3.83
C LEU A 74 8.66 -12.32 3.43
N GLU A 75 9.89 -12.07 2.97
CA GLU A 75 10.88 -13.11 2.65
C GLU A 75 11.26 -13.94 3.89
N LYS A 76 11.50 -13.27 5.03
CA LYS A 76 11.77 -13.95 6.30
C LYS A 76 10.65 -14.91 6.72
N ASN A 77 9.41 -14.57 6.36
CA ASN A 77 8.23 -15.38 6.70
C ASN A 77 7.78 -16.30 5.55
N ALA A 78 8.61 -16.47 4.50
CA ALA A 78 8.32 -17.31 3.34
C ALA A 78 7.00 -16.99 2.62
N VAL A 79 6.55 -15.72 2.65
CA VAL A 79 5.35 -15.26 1.97
C VAL A 79 5.69 -14.87 0.54
N LYS A 80 4.96 -15.42 -0.44
CA LYS A 80 5.05 -15.01 -1.84
C LYS A 80 4.32 -13.70 -2.05
N TYR A 81 4.95 -12.74 -2.71
CA TYR A 81 4.37 -11.42 -2.94
C TYR A 81 4.83 -10.80 -4.25
N ARG A 82 4.09 -9.77 -4.69
CA ARG A 82 4.47 -8.88 -5.77
C ARG A 82 4.29 -7.43 -5.31
N CYS A 83 5.25 -6.55 -5.61
CA CYS A 83 5.16 -5.12 -5.30
C CYS A 83 4.62 -4.35 -6.49
N LEU A 84 3.73 -3.40 -6.19
CA LEU A 84 3.17 -2.43 -7.12
C LEU A 84 3.52 -1.02 -6.63
N SER A 85 4.08 -0.20 -7.49
CA SER A 85 4.29 1.22 -7.24
C SER A 85 3.40 2.05 -8.16
N ALA A 86 2.72 3.03 -7.62
CA ALA A 86 1.90 3.96 -8.39
C ALA A 86 2.16 5.40 -7.97
N ILE A 87 1.95 6.34 -8.89
CA ILE A 87 2.07 7.77 -8.66
C ILE A 87 0.74 8.40 -9.04
N GLY A 88 0.05 9.01 -8.07
CA GLY A 88 -1.27 9.58 -8.31
C GLY A 88 -2.06 9.87 -7.02
N PRO A 89 -3.36 10.14 -7.15
CA PRO A 89 -4.24 10.28 -6.00
C PRO A 89 -4.37 8.96 -5.24
N ILE A 90 -3.85 8.91 -4.00
CA ILE A 90 -3.63 7.68 -3.23
C ILE A 90 -4.86 6.75 -3.23
N VAL A 91 -6.03 7.27 -2.90
CA VAL A 91 -7.27 6.47 -2.81
C VAL A 91 -7.66 5.89 -4.16
N LYS A 92 -7.59 6.71 -5.21
CA LYS A 92 -7.90 6.29 -6.57
C LYS A 92 -6.98 5.17 -7.03
N GLU A 93 -5.67 5.33 -6.86
CA GLU A 93 -4.68 4.34 -7.28
C GLU A 93 -4.84 3.00 -6.53
N ILE A 94 -5.17 3.02 -5.22
CA ILE A 94 -5.44 1.80 -4.46
C ILE A 94 -6.70 1.09 -4.99
N VAL A 95 -7.79 1.83 -5.21
CA VAL A 95 -9.06 1.27 -5.67
C VAL A 95 -8.95 0.75 -7.10
N ASP A 96 -8.29 1.50 -7.99
CA ASP A 96 -8.05 1.08 -9.37
C ASP A 96 -7.13 -0.16 -9.45
N ALA A 97 -6.07 -0.20 -8.65
CA ALA A 97 -5.22 -1.38 -8.56
C ALA A 97 -6.01 -2.61 -8.08
N ALA A 98 -6.86 -2.45 -7.06
CA ALA A 98 -7.70 -3.54 -6.59
C ALA A 98 -8.62 -4.09 -7.68
N LYS A 99 -9.22 -3.22 -8.47
CA LYS A 99 -10.09 -3.57 -9.60
C LYS A 99 -9.29 -4.22 -10.74
N ASN A 100 -8.21 -3.60 -11.20
CA ASN A 100 -7.42 -4.04 -12.35
C ASN A 100 -6.74 -5.38 -12.08
N GLU A 101 -6.28 -5.61 -10.86
CA GLU A 101 -5.65 -6.84 -10.41
C GLU A 101 -6.67 -7.92 -9.99
N HIS A 102 -7.95 -7.61 -10.03
CA HIS A 102 -9.05 -8.52 -9.63
C HIS A 102 -8.81 -9.09 -8.22
N VAL A 103 -8.48 -8.23 -7.25
CA VAL A 103 -8.26 -8.68 -5.88
C VAL A 103 -9.60 -8.98 -5.18
N HIS A 104 -9.54 -9.84 -4.17
CA HIS A 104 -10.70 -10.25 -3.39
C HIS A 104 -10.82 -9.50 -2.06
N LEU A 105 -9.73 -8.86 -1.64
CA LEU A 105 -9.64 -8.16 -0.36
C LEU A 105 -8.58 -7.07 -0.43
N ILE A 106 -8.90 -5.89 0.07
CA ILE A 106 -7.92 -4.85 0.39
C ILE A 106 -7.59 -4.94 1.89
N LEU A 107 -6.31 -4.99 2.23
CA LEU A 107 -5.81 -4.98 3.60
C LEU A 107 -4.97 -3.73 3.82
N MET A 108 -5.25 -2.97 4.87
CA MET A 108 -4.49 -1.77 5.19
C MET A 108 -4.57 -1.41 6.68
N GLY A 109 -3.64 -0.58 7.14
CA GLY A 109 -3.71 -0.01 8.48
C GLY A 109 -4.85 1.00 8.60
N THR A 110 -5.38 1.17 9.81
CA THR A 110 -6.42 2.18 10.09
C THR A 110 -5.91 3.62 9.94
N HIS A 111 -4.58 3.85 10.03
CA HIS A 111 -3.94 5.15 9.95
C HIS A 111 -2.69 5.07 9.07
N GLY A 112 -2.23 6.23 8.60
CA GLY A 112 -0.97 6.38 7.89
C GLY A 112 0.10 7.09 8.73
N ARG A 113 1.09 7.69 8.04
CA ARG A 113 2.20 8.43 8.66
C ARG A 113 1.73 9.68 9.41
N ASP A 114 0.72 10.36 8.88
CA ASP A 114 0.22 11.64 9.41
C ASP A 114 -0.85 11.43 10.47
N LEU A 115 -0.46 10.79 11.58
CA LEU A 115 -1.36 10.63 12.71
C LEU A 115 -1.52 11.96 13.46
N VAL A 116 -2.50 12.76 13.08
CA VAL A 116 -2.87 13.99 13.78
C VAL A 116 -4.10 13.75 14.64
N GLY A 117 -3.89 13.70 15.96
CA GLY A 117 -4.99 13.74 16.93
C GLY A 117 -5.66 12.39 17.24
N ARG A 118 -6.86 12.49 17.84
CA ARG A 118 -7.68 11.34 18.33
C ARG A 118 -8.61 10.77 17.25
N ALA A 119 -8.30 10.93 15.96
CA ALA A 119 -9.13 10.36 14.91
C ALA A 119 -9.20 8.84 15.05
N LEU A 120 -10.40 8.28 14.98
CA LEU A 120 -10.63 6.84 15.03
C LEU A 120 -10.09 6.12 13.80
N MET A 121 -9.99 6.82 12.66
CA MET A 121 -9.57 6.30 11.38
C MET A 121 -8.92 7.40 10.52
N GLY A 122 -7.85 7.06 9.81
CA GLY A 122 -7.17 7.97 8.90
C GLY A 122 -7.98 8.26 7.63
N SER A 123 -7.76 9.43 7.04
CA SER A 123 -8.51 9.91 5.88
C SER A 123 -8.42 9.00 4.65
N VAL A 124 -7.27 8.38 4.40
CA VAL A 124 -7.09 7.42 3.30
C VAL A 124 -7.92 6.18 3.55
N ALA A 125 -7.85 5.59 4.76
CA ALA A 125 -8.61 4.39 5.11
C ALA A 125 -10.13 4.62 4.98
N GLN A 126 -10.65 5.74 5.51
CA GLN A 126 -12.06 6.11 5.36
C GLN A 126 -12.49 6.19 3.89
N ARG A 127 -11.68 6.85 3.07
CA ARG A 127 -12.02 7.06 1.65
C ARG A 127 -11.86 5.79 0.82
N VAL A 128 -10.91 4.92 1.14
CA VAL A 128 -10.79 3.61 0.48
C VAL A 128 -12.02 2.75 0.79
N VAL A 129 -12.45 2.67 2.07
CA VAL A 129 -13.68 1.95 2.46
C VAL A 129 -14.91 2.50 1.73
N ALA A 130 -15.03 3.83 1.60
CA ALA A 130 -16.19 4.46 0.96
C ALA A 130 -16.23 4.28 -0.57
N ASN A 131 -15.08 4.08 -1.23
CA ASN A 131 -14.97 4.05 -2.69
C ASN A 131 -14.67 2.65 -3.25
N SER A 132 -14.28 1.69 -2.41
CA SER A 132 -13.95 0.34 -2.86
C SER A 132 -15.19 -0.48 -3.14
N THR A 133 -15.17 -1.22 -4.25
CA THR A 133 -16.15 -2.28 -4.56
C THR A 133 -15.71 -3.65 -4.01
N VAL A 134 -14.50 -3.71 -3.45
CA VAL A 134 -13.91 -4.91 -2.87
C VAL A 134 -13.94 -4.77 -1.35
N PRO A 135 -14.17 -5.84 -0.57
CA PRO A 135 -14.07 -5.81 0.89
C PRO A 135 -12.75 -5.19 1.36
N VAL A 136 -12.81 -4.39 2.42
CA VAL A 136 -11.64 -3.74 3.01
C VAL A 136 -11.48 -4.19 4.46
N LEU A 137 -10.35 -4.77 4.79
CA LEU A 137 -9.96 -5.14 6.15
C LEU A 137 -8.99 -4.10 6.71
N LEU A 138 -9.40 -3.47 7.81
CA LEU A 138 -8.60 -2.49 8.51
C LEU A 138 -7.95 -3.10 9.75
N VAL A 139 -6.63 -2.95 9.87
CA VAL A 139 -5.86 -3.40 11.04
C VAL A 139 -5.45 -2.21 11.88
N LYS A 140 -5.71 -2.32 13.20
CA LYS A 140 -5.50 -1.25 14.19
C LYS A 140 -4.26 -1.48 15.05
#